data_780712b2ae9eb47deba578252a1e757d
#
_entry.id   780712b2ae9eb47deba578252a1e757d
#
_cell.length_a   1.000
_cell.length_b   1.000
_cell.length_c   1.000
_cell.angle_alpha   90.00
_cell.angle_beta   90.00
_cell.angle_gamma   90.00
#
_symmetry.space_group_name_H-M   'P 1'
#
loop_
_entity.id
_entity.type
_entity.pdbx_description
1 polymer ?
#
loop_
_entity_poly.entity_id
_entity_poly.type
_entity_poly.pdbx_seq_one_letter_code
_entity_poly.pdbx_strand_id
1 'polypeptide(L)'
;MTTLSDTPQGLTAQQLTDTDARRERILEVAMELFSQKGYSATSMSAIARAVGIDQSTMYYWFKSKEHLLDAIVSLHGKTVEYAHLVAGMEGTWSARLYALVYHDVLNLCLLPVDFYELETAANKDRNRFKSFFENYHSLASIVRDLVEGGISAGEFEHPDPWSCTFNILVCNEGMQHRYHQGKHGNRLFNDGSSERRIDCSAESYARMGGFNALSCLTASGAAIQAAHDEAQRNGWLER
;
A
#
# COMPACT_ATOMS: atom_id res chain seq x y z
N MET A 1 3.66 3.66 24.50
CA MET A 1 5.03 4.14 24.82
C MET A 1 5.96 2.98 24.51
N THR A 2 6.38 2.85 23.28
CA THR A 2 7.33 1.84 22.85
C THR A 2 8.61 2.57 22.43
N THR A 3 9.65 2.28 23.16
CA THR A 3 10.95 2.93 23.17
C THR A 3 11.67 2.78 21.84
N LEU A 4 11.94 3.90 21.20
CA LEU A 4 13.05 4.09 20.25
C LEU A 4 14.36 3.85 21.02
N SER A 5 14.91 2.65 20.97
CA SER A 5 16.21 2.37 21.55
C SER A 5 17.02 1.38 20.70
N ASP A 6 17.44 1.86 19.52
CA ASP A 6 18.61 1.30 18.83
C ASP A 6 19.46 2.46 18.24
N THR A 7 19.68 3.51 19.04
CA THR A 7 20.69 4.53 18.72
C THR A 7 22.01 4.06 19.34
N PRO A 8 23.08 3.85 18.56
CA PRO A 8 24.41 3.57 19.10
C PRO A 8 24.85 4.75 19.96
N GLN A 9 25.02 4.52 21.26
CA GLN A 9 25.52 5.54 22.19
C GLN A 9 26.94 5.97 21.77
N GLY A 10 27.13 7.28 21.51
CA GLY A 10 28.44 7.90 21.35
C GLY A 10 28.76 8.53 20.00
N LEU A 11 27.83 8.69 19.08
CA LEU A 11 28.07 9.36 17.80
C LEU A 11 27.83 10.87 17.91
N THR A 12 28.69 11.67 17.23
CA THR A 12 28.46 13.11 17.08
C THR A 12 27.27 13.40 16.16
N ALA A 13 26.66 14.59 16.24
CA ALA A 13 25.54 14.97 15.37
C ALA A 13 25.88 14.82 13.87
N GLN A 14 27.13 15.08 13.45
CA GLN A 14 27.60 14.87 12.08
C GLN A 14 27.65 13.39 11.69
N GLN A 15 28.09 12.52 12.60
CA GLN A 15 28.13 11.07 12.38
C GLN A 15 26.74 10.46 12.34
N LEU A 16 25.78 11.00 13.11
CA LEU A 16 24.37 10.60 13.06
C LEU A 16 23.76 10.93 11.70
N THR A 17 23.97 12.16 11.18
CA THR A 17 23.47 12.56 9.84
C THR A 17 24.09 11.72 8.71
N ASP A 18 25.39 11.39 8.77
CA ASP A 18 26.04 10.51 7.79
C ASP A 18 25.53 9.07 7.88
N THR A 19 25.19 8.64 9.09
CA THR A 19 24.64 7.31 9.35
C THR A 19 23.23 7.18 8.79
N ASP A 20 22.36 8.15 9.06
CA ASP A 20 20.99 8.19 8.55
C ASP A 20 20.96 8.31 7.03
N ALA A 21 21.76 9.20 6.45
CA ALA A 21 21.88 9.34 5.00
C ALA A 21 22.33 8.06 4.30
N ARG A 22 23.24 7.29 4.92
CA ARG A 22 23.69 6.00 4.36
C ARG A 22 22.61 4.94 4.43
N ARG A 23 21.87 4.87 5.54
CA ARG A 23 20.72 3.95 5.69
C ARG A 23 19.64 4.27 4.66
N GLU A 24 19.28 5.54 4.50
CA GLU A 24 18.32 6.01 3.50
C GLU A 24 18.77 5.64 2.09
N ARG A 25 20.05 5.85 1.76
CA ARG A 25 20.59 5.48 0.44
C ARG A 25 20.48 3.99 0.13
N ILE A 26 20.67 3.13 1.13
CA ILE A 26 20.45 1.67 0.98
C ILE A 26 18.99 1.38 0.67
N LEU A 27 18.05 2.02 1.39
CA LEU A 27 16.61 1.84 1.18
C LEU A 27 16.18 2.31 -0.21
N GLU A 28 16.61 3.49 -0.65
CA GLU A 28 16.33 4.03 -1.99
C GLU A 28 16.77 3.07 -3.10
N VAL A 29 18.03 2.64 -3.07
CA VAL A 29 18.58 1.71 -4.08
C VAL A 29 17.87 0.35 -4.04
N ALA A 30 17.51 -0.12 -2.85
CA ALA A 30 16.75 -1.35 -2.71
C ALA A 30 15.34 -1.23 -3.32
N MET A 31 14.66 -0.11 -3.06
CA MET A 31 13.35 0.19 -3.66
C MET A 31 13.42 0.24 -5.19
N GLU A 32 14.43 0.90 -5.74
CA GLU A 32 14.66 0.93 -7.19
C GLU A 32 14.84 -0.48 -7.77
N LEU A 33 15.69 -1.30 -7.16
CA LEU A 33 15.96 -2.66 -7.62
C LEU A 33 14.75 -3.58 -7.48
N PHE A 34 14.00 -3.46 -6.39
CA PHE A 34 12.75 -4.21 -6.20
C PHE A 34 11.71 -3.83 -7.25
N SER A 35 11.56 -2.52 -7.52
CA SER A 35 10.64 -2.04 -8.55
C SER A 35 11.02 -2.45 -9.97
N GLN A 36 12.34 -2.54 -10.28
CA GLN A 36 12.82 -2.87 -11.62
C GLN A 36 12.88 -4.38 -11.90
N LYS A 37 13.26 -5.19 -10.91
CA LYS A 37 13.59 -6.61 -11.07
C LYS A 37 12.66 -7.54 -10.30
N GLY A 38 11.83 -7.00 -9.40
CA GLY A 38 11.07 -7.75 -8.42
C GLY A 38 11.88 -8.03 -7.14
N TYR A 39 11.15 -8.20 -6.04
CA TYR A 39 11.75 -8.53 -4.74
C TYR A 39 12.49 -9.86 -4.80
N SER A 40 11.84 -10.91 -5.30
CA SER A 40 12.41 -12.28 -5.32
C SER A 40 13.71 -12.37 -6.10
N ALA A 41 13.84 -11.67 -7.23
CA ALA A 41 15.02 -11.69 -8.09
C ALA A 41 16.16 -10.79 -7.60
N THR A 42 15.95 -9.94 -6.61
CA THR A 42 16.97 -9.03 -6.07
C THR A 42 17.67 -9.65 -4.87
N SER A 43 19.01 -9.66 -4.85
CA SER A 43 19.81 -10.16 -3.74
C SER A 43 20.45 -9.03 -2.93
N MET A 44 20.77 -9.30 -1.64
CA MET A 44 21.50 -8.36 -0.77
C MET A 44 22.85 -7.93 -1.38
N SER A 45 23.56 -8.85 -2.05
CA SER A 45 24.81 -8.54 -2.73
C SER A 45 24.63 -7.65 -3.96
N ALA A 46 23.52 -7.77 -4.68
CA ALA A 46 23.19 -6.86 -5.78
C ALA A 46 22.92 -5.45 -5.29
N ILE A 47 22.20 -5.31 -4.18
CA ILE A 47 21.93 -4.01 -3.53
C ILE A 47 23.25 -3.39 -3.04
N ALA A 48 24.07 -4.14 -2.30
CA ALA A 48 25.38 -3.68 -1.81
C ALA A 48 26.26 -3.12 -2.94
N ARG A 49 26.34 -3.85 -4.05
CA ARG A 49 27.08 -3.44 -5.24
C ARG A 49 26.51 -2.15 -5.86
N ALA A 50 25.20 -2.02 -5.93
CA ALA A 50 24.55 -0.84 -6.50
C ALA A 50 24.72 0.42 -5.61
N VAL A 51 24.74 0.23 -4.28
CA VAL A 51 25.04 1.32 -3.32
C VAL A 51 26.54 1.69 -3.33
N GLY A 52 27.42 0.77 -3.76
CA GLY A 52 28.87 0.98 -3.70
C GLY A 52 29.49 0.67 -2.34
N ILE A 53 28.89 -0.27 -1.58
CA ILE A 53 29.39 -0.74 -0.29
C ILE A 53 29.73 -2.22 -0.36
N ASP A 54 30.59 -2.68 0.55
CA ASP A 54 30.87 -4.10 0.68
C ASP A 54 29.71 -4.85 1.39
N GLN A 55 29.72 -6.17 1.24
CA GLN A 55 28.64 -7.01 1.76
C GLN A 55 28.58 -7.03 3.30
N SER A 56 29.72 -6.88 3.97
CA SER A 56 29.78 -6.84 5.44
C SER A 56 29.11 -5.57 5.95
N THR A 57 29.35 -4.44 5.31
CA THR A 57 28.67 -3.16 5.59
C THR A 57 27.17 -3.27 5.35
N MET A 58 26.73 -3.92 4.27
CA MET A 58 25.31 -4.15 4.03
C MET A 58 24.63 -4.94 5.16
N TYR A 59 25.25 -6.04 5.62
CA TYR A 59 24.72 -6.84 6.73
C TYR A 59 24.86 -6.18 8.11
N TYR A 60 25.68 -5.17 8.25
CA TYR A 60 25.67 -4.30 9.44
C TYR A 60 24.34 -3.54 9.56
N TRP A 61 23.87 -2.96 8.45
CA TRP A 61 22.63 -2.19 8.41
C TRP A 61 21.37 -3.05 8.41
N PHE A 62 21.35 -4.06 7.56
CA PHE A 62 20.17 -4.90 7.35
C PHE A 62 20.58 -6.38 7.42
N LYS A 63 20.15 -7.07 8.47
CA LYS A 63 20.55 -8.46 8.75
C LYS A 63 20.03 -9.46 7.72
N SER A 64 18.98 -9.12 6.97
CA SER A 64 18.39 -9.94 5.91
C SER A 64 17.61 -9.08 4.91
N LYS A 65 17.19 -9.68 3.81
CA LYS A 65 16.34 -9.03 2.81
C LYS A 65 14.95 -8.73 3.38
N GLU A 66 14.46 -9.58 4.25
CA GLU A 66 13.21 -9.37 4.98
C GLU A 66 13.29 -8.17 5.95
N HIS A 67 14.45 -7.97 6.61
CA HIS A 67 14.65 -6.79 7.45
C HIS A 67 14.66 -5.49 6.63
N LEU A 68 15.24 -5.53 5.44
CA LEU A 68 15.22 -4.41 4.51
C LEU A 68 13.80 -4.14 3.99
N LEU A 69 13.04 -5.19 3.64
CA LEU A 69 11.66 -5.09 3.19
C LEU A 69 10.74 -4.51 4.27
N ASP A 70 10.85 -5.00 5.51
CA ASP A 70 10.10 -4.49 6.65
C ASP A 70 10.34 -2.98 6.87
N ALA A 71 11.60 -2.53 6.77
CA ALA A 71 11.94 -1.11 6.86
C ALA A 71 11.31 -0.30 5.71
N ILE A 72 11.29 -0.82 4.49
CA ILE A 72 10.65 -0.16 3.33
C ILE A 72 9.14 -0.06 3.52
N VAL A 73 8.50 -1.14 3.94
CA VAL A 73 7.05 -1.19 4.19
C VAL A 73 6.64 -0.22 5.30
N SER A 74 7.45 -0.13 6.35
CA SER A 74 7.23 0.82 7.46
C SER A 74 7.28 2.28 7.02
N LEU A 75 8.09 2.64 6.01
CA LEU A 75 8.13 3.99 5.44
C LEU A 75 6.86 4.34 4.65
N HIS A 76 6.19 3.34 4.06
CA HIS A 76 5.01 3.51 3.23
C HIS A 76 3.69 3.24 3.97
N GLY A 77 3.76 2.80 5.23
CA GLY A 77 2.61 2.30 6.01
C GLY A 77 1.62 3.36 6.52
N LYS A 78 1.36 4.43 5.76
CA LYS A 78 0.44 5.53 6.15
C LYS A 78 -1.04 5.23 5.89
N THR A 79 -1.37 4.11 5.26
CA THR A 79 -2.76 3.78 4.90
C THR A 79 -3.68 3.71 6.12
N VAL A 80 -3.22 3.11 7.23
CA VAL A 80 -4.02 2.98 8.45
C VAL A 80 -4.25 4.32 9.14
N GLU A 81 -3.23 5.20 9.18
CA GLU A 81 -3.38 6.56 9.70
C GLU A 81 -4.42 7.35 8.90
N TYR A 82 -4.34 7.25 7.58
CA TYR A 82 -5.31 7.86 6.69
C TYR A 82 -6.71 7.24 6.84
N ALA A 83 -6.81 5.93 7.02
CA ALA A 83 -8.08 5.24 7.26
C ALA A 83 -8.79 5.74 8.52
N HIS A 84 -8.05 5.92 9.61
CA HIS A 84 -8.59 6.53 10.84
C HIS A 84 -9.05 7.96 10.63
N LEU A 85 -8.29 8.74 9.85
CA LEU A 85 -8.67 10.12 9.53
C LEU A 85 -10.00 10.15 8.75
N VAL A 86 -10.11 9.38 7.68
CA VAL A 86 -11.31 9.29 6.84
C VAL A 86 -12.53 8.78 7.63
N ALA A 87 -12.35 7.81 8.51
CA ALA A 87 -13.44 7.30 9.34
C ALA A 87 -14.08 8.38 10.24
N GLY A 88 -13.29 9.39 10.65
CA GLY A 88 -13.75 10.51 11.46
C GLY A 88 -14.21 11.74 10.67
N MET A 89 -14.13 11.75 9.33
CA MET A 89 -14.54 12.89 8.51
C MET A 89 -16.06 13.02 8.42
N GLU A 90 -16.56 14.26 8.29
CA GLU A 90 -17.96 14.54 7.97
C GLU A 90 -18.19 14.36 6.47
N GLY A 91 -19.23 13.61 6.10
CA GLY A 91 -19.60 13.34 4.71
C GLY A 91 -20.35 12.04 4.56
N THR A 92 -20.73 11.70 3.33
CA THR A 92 -21.43 10.44 3.05
C THR A 92 -20.53 9.23 3.32
N TRP A 93 -21.13 8.13 3.72
CA TRP A 93 -20.39 6.86 3.92
C TRP A 93 -19.77 6.37 2.63
N SER A 94 -20.47 6.60 1.53
CA SER A 94 -20.00 6.29 0.18
C SER A 94 -18.72 7.07 -0.17
N ALA A 95 -18.66 8.37 0.08
CA ALA A 95 -17.49 9.19 -0.23
C ALA A 95 -16.29 8.84 0.67
N ARG A 96 -16.54 8.58 1.94
CA ARG A 96 -15.49 8.13 2.88
C ARG A 96 -14.91 6.78 2.48
N LEU A 97 -15.75 5.79 2.18
CA LEU A 97 -15.29 4.49 1.72
C LEU A 97 -14.53 4.59 0.38
N TYR A 98 -15.05 5.40 -0.56
CA TYR A 98 -14.37 5.67 -1.82
C TYR A 98 -12.97 6.22 -1.61
N ALA A 99 -12.84 7.27 -0.79
CA ALA A 99 -11.56 7.92 -0.50
C ALA A 99 -10.57 6.96 0.16
N LEU A 100 -11.03 6.17 1.16
CA LEU A 100 -10.18 5.18 1.81
C LEU A 100 -9.64 4.17 0.82
N VAL A 101 -10.50 3.56 0.00
CA VAL A 101 -10.11 2.53 -0.98
C VAL A 101 -9.22 3.13 -2.08
N TYR A 102 -9.51 4.35 -2.53
CA TYR A 102 -8.65 5.08 -3.46
C TYR A 102 -7.21 5.18 -2.93
N HIS A 103 -7.03 5.66 -1.69
CA HIS A 103 -5.70 5.79 -1.10
C HIS A 103 -5.04 4.46 -0.79
N ASP A 104 -5.78 3.45 -0.40
CA ASP A 104 -5.25 2.10 -0.18
C ASP A 104 -4.65 1.54 -1.48
N VAL A 105 -5.42 1.52 -2.56
CA VAL A 105 -4.93 1.04 -3.87
C VAL A 105 -3.78 1.90 -4.39
N LEU A 106 -3.86 3.23 -4.24
CA LEU A 106 -2.78 4.14 -4.64
C LEU A 106 -1.48 3.81 -3.91
N ASN A 107 -1.53 3.70 -2.59
CA ASN A 107 -0.36 3.39 -1.77
C ASN A 107 0.20 2.00 -2.09
N LEU A 108 -0.66 0.99 -2.27
CA LEU A 108 -0.25 -0.35 -2.70
C LEU A 108 0.46 -0.33 -4.07
N CYS A 109 -0.05 0.42 -5.04
CA CYS A 109 0.58 0.58 -6.36
C CYS A 109 1.93 1.30 -6.29
N LEU A 110 2.13 2.18 -5.32
CA LEU A 110 3.37 2.91 -5.12
C LEU A 110 4.43 2.13 -4.33
N LEU A 111 4.05 1.06 -3.64
CA LEU A 111 5.03 0.17 -3.02
C LEU A 111 6.01 -0.35 -4.10
N PRO A 112 7.29 -0.49 -3.77
CA PRO A 112 8.28 -1.02 -4.72
C PRO A 112 8.23 -2.54 -4.89
N VAL A 113 7.29 -3.21 -4.23
CA VAL A 113 7.12 -4.66 -4.22
C VAL A 113 5.66 -5.05 -4.47
N ASP A 114 5.48 -6.19 -5.12
CA ASP A 114 4.16 -6.80 -5.27
C ASP A 114 3.62 -7.27 -3.89
N PHE A 115 2.32 -7.05 -3.64
CA PHE A 115 1.69 -7.39 -2.36
C PHE A 115 1.82 -8.88 -2.02
N TYR A 116 1.69 -9.77 -3.01
CA TYR A 116 1.83 -11.21 -2.78
C TYR A 116 3.26 -11.63 -2.47
N GLU A 117 4.28 -10.93 -3.03
CA GLU A 117 5.68 -11.12 -2.63
C GLU A 117 5.92 -10.65 -1.18
N LEU A 118 5.32 -9.50 -0.80
CA LEU A 118 5.35 -8.96 0.55
C LEU A 118 4.67 -9.92 1.54
N GLU A 119 3.46 -10.36 1.25
CA GLU A 119 2.72 -11.30 2.09
C GLU A 119 3.48 -12.62 2.26
N THR A 120 4.06 -13.14 1.18
CA THR A 120 4.89 -14.36 1.23
C THR A 120 6.11 -14.17 2.13
N ALA A 121 6.77 -13.02 2.08
CA ALA A 121 7.91 -12.71 2.96
C ALA A 121 7.45 -12.54 4.42
N ALA A 122 6.34 -11.84 4.64
CA ALA A 122 5.76 -11.60 5.96
C ALA A 122 5.35 -12.91 6.65
N ASN A 123 4.75 -13.85 5.92
CA ASN A 123 4.38 -15.16 6.47
C ASN A 123 5.58 -16.04 6.87
N LYS A 124 6.77 -15.81 6.31
CA LYS A 124 7.99 -16.52 6.72
C LYS A 124 8.57 -16.01 8.05
N ASP A 125 8.34 -14.74 8.40
CA ASP A 125 8.82 -14.13 9.65
C ASP A 125 7.76 -13.22 10.26
N ARG A 126 6.67 -13.83 10.76
CA ARG A 126 5.51 -13.10 11.31
C ARG A 126 5.87 -12.18 12.49
N ASN A 127 6.91 -12.52 13.25
CA ASN A 127 7.35 -11.68 14.37
C ASN A 127 7.97 -10.37 13.87
N ARG A 128 8.75 -10.41 12.81
CA ARG A 128 9.33 -9.23 12.16
C ARG A 128 8.26 -8.36 11.54
N PHE A 129 7.34 -8.96 10.82
CA PHE A 129 6.24 -8.27 10.12
C PHE A 129 4.98 -8.11 10.96
N LYS A 130 5.11 -8.11 12.30
CA LYS A 130 3.96 -7.98 13.21
C LYS A 130 3.12 -6.73 12.89
N SER A 131 3.78 -5.58 12.69
CA SER A 131 3.11 -4.32 12.36
C SER A 131 2.36 -4.39 11.02
N PHE A 132 2.87 -5.11 10.02
CA PHE A 132 2.17 -5.34 8.77
C PHE A 132 0.82 -6.04 8.99
N PHE A 133 0.80 -7.13 9.78
CA PHE A 133 -0.43 -7.85 10.08
C PHE A 133 -1.39 -7.03 10.94
N GLU A 134 -0.89 -6.31 11.94
CA GLU A 134 -1.70 -5.43 12.79
C GLU A 134 -2.34 -4.31 11.97
N ASN A 135 -1.59 -3.67 11.07
CA ASN A 135 -2.09 -2.65 10.16
C ASN A 135 -3.14 -3.21 9.19
N TYR A 136 -2.91 -4.40 8.62
CA TYR A 136 -3.89 -5.04 7.74
C TYR A 136 -5.21 -5.34 8.46
N HIS A 137 -5.15 -5.87 9.68
CA HIS A 137 -6.35 -6.11 10.50
C HIS A 137 -7.06 -4.82 10.90
N SER A 138 -6.32 -3.76 11.22
CA SER A 138 -6.88 -2.45 11.52
C SER A 138 -7.61 -1.86 10.31
N LEU A 139 -6.97 -1.92 9.13
CA LEU A 139 -7.59 -1.48 7.86
C LEU A 139 -8.89 -2.26 7.59
N ALA A 140 -8.87 -3.58 7.71
CA ALA A 140 -10.05 -4.42 7.51
C ALA A 140 -11.19 -4.04 8.46
N SER A 141 -10.89 -3.77 9.73
CA SER A 141 -11.89 -3.31 10.70
C SER A 141 -12.49 -1.95 10.31
N ILE A 142 -11.67 -0.99 9.88
CA ILE A 142 -12.15 0.35 9.49
C ILE A 142 -13.01 0.26 8.22
N VAL A 143 -12.62 -0.52 7.22
CA VAL A 143 -13.42 -0.75 6.01
C VAL A 143 -14.78 -1.35 6.39
N ARG A 144 -14.80 -2.39 7.25
CA ARG A 144 -16.04 -2.98 7.74
C ARG A 144 -16.94 -1.94 8.43
N ASP A 145 -16.37 -1.15 9.33
CA ASP A 145 -17.14 -0.16 10.10
C ASP A 145 -17.75 0.91 9.19
N LEU A 146 -17.04 1.31 8.12
CA LEU A 146 -17.59 2.20 7.09
C LEU A 146 -18.73 1.54 6.30
N VAL A 147 -18.59 0.25 5.97
CA VAL A 147 -19.66 -0.52 5.29
C VAL A 147 -20.88 -0.65 6.19
N GLU A 148 -20.71 -1.04 7.46
CA GLU A 148 -21.80 -1.15 8.46
C GLU A 148 -22.51 0.20 8.68
N GLY A 149 -21.74 1.29 8.76
CA GLY A 149 -22.28 2.63 8.89
C GLY A 149 -23.13 3.03 7.67
N GLY A 150 -22.65 2.75 6.46
CA GLY A 150 -23.40 3.01 5.23
C GLY A 150 -24.67 2.19 5.09
N ILE A 151 -24.64 0.91 5.50
CA ILE A 151 -25.86 0.05 5.56
C ILE A 151 -26.85 0.63 6.56
N SER A 152 -26.40 1.01 7.76
CA SER A 152 -27.24 1.58 8.79
C SER A 152 -27.85 2.94 8.40
N ALA A 153 -27.15 3.71 7.59
CA ALA A 153 -27.61 4.98 7.04
C ALA A 153 -28.51 4.83 5.79
N GLY A 154 -28.65 3.61 5.25
CA GLY A 154 -29.40 3.34 4.02
C GLY A 154 -28.69 3.78 2.72
N GLU A 155 -27.40 4.06 2.78
CA GLU A 155 -26.59 4.33 1.58
C GLU A 155 -26.17 3.05 0.85
N PHE A 156 -26.04 1.94 1.57
CA PHE A 156 -25.60 0.65 1.04
C PHE A 156 -26.67 -0.43 1.23
N GLU A 157 -26.77 -1.33 0.26
CA GLU A 157 -27.68 -2.48 0.28
C GLU A 157 -26.86 -3.78 0.21
N HIS A 158 -26.40 -4.27 1.36
CA HIS A 158 -25.72 -5.56 1.42
C HIS A 158 -25.96 -6.27 2.78
N PRO A 159 -26.22 -7.60 2.77
CA PRO A 159 -26.58 -8.33 3.99
C PRO A 159 -25.41 -8.66 4.89
N ASP A 160 -24.17 -8.64 4.38
CA ASP A 160 -22.98 -9.07 5.13
C ASP A 160 -21.79 -8.13 4.95
N PRO A 161 -21.51 -7.24 5.93
CA PRO A 161 -20.38 -6.32 5.90
C PRO A 161 -19.02 -7.01 5.78
N TRP A 162 -18.85 -8.21 6.36
CA TRP A 162 -17.58 -8.93 6.30
C TRP A 162 -17.27 -9.44 4.90
N SER A 163 -18.26 -10.02 4.22
CA SER A 163 -18.09 -10.45 2.83
C SER A 163 -17.75 -9.28 1.91
N CYS A 164 -18.37 -8.12 2.12
CA CYS A 164 -18.02 -6.90 1.39
C CYS A 164 -16.61 -6.45 1.65
N THR A 165 -16.21 -6.36 2.92
CA THR A 165 -14.86 -5.98 3.33
C THR A 165 -13.82 -6.91 2.70
N PHE A 166 -14.05 -8.22 2.79
CA PHE A 166 -13.16 -9.21 2.19
C PHE A 166 -13.04 -9.02 0.67
N ASN A 167 -14.15 -8.85 -0.03
CA ASN A 167 -14.15 -8.62 -1.47
C ASN A 167 -13.40 -7.33 -1.85
N ILE A 168 -13.60 -6.24 -1.11
CA ILE A 168 -12.90 -4.96 -1.35
C ILE A 168 -11.40 -5.17 -1.23
N LEU A 169 -10.91 -5.75 -0.13
CA LEU A 169 -9.48 -5.93 0.11
C LEU A 169 -8.83 -6.86 -0.92
N VAL A 170 -9.44 -8.01 -1.20
CA VAL A 170 -8.93 -8.96 -2.22
C VAL A 170 -8.88 -8.31 -3.62
N CYS A 171 -9.87 -7.49 -3.97
CA CYS A 171 -9.84 -6.75 -5.22
C CYS A 171 -8.72 -5.72 -5.26
N ASN A 172 -8.45 -4.99 -4.16
CA ASN A 172 -7.36 -4.03 -4.06
C ASN A 172 -6.00 -4.71 -4.26
N GLU A 173 -5.77 -5.83 -3.59
CA GLU A 173 -4.57 -6.66 -3.74
C GLU A 173 -4.39 -7.16 -5.19
N GLY A 174 -5.47 -7.65 -5.79
CA GLY A 174 -5.47 -8.09 -7.19
C GLY A 174 -5.18 -6.97 -8.18
N MET A 175 -5.69 -5.75 -7.94
CA MET A 175 -5.39 -4.56 -8.74
C MET A 175 -3.92 -4.18 -8.63
N GLN A 176 -3.38 -4.13 -7.42
CA GLN A 176 -1.97 -3.85 -7.16
C GLN A 176 -1.07 -4.87 -7.86
N HIS A 177 -1.38 -6.15 -7.74
CA HIS A 177 -0.66 -7.20 -8.45
C HIS A 177 -0.65 -6.96 -9.96
N ARG A 178 -1.81 -6.64 -10.57
CA ARG A 178 -1.89 -6.34 -12.01
C ARG A 178 -1.09 -5.10 -12.40
N TYR A 179 -1.09 -4.07 -11.56
CA TYR A 179 -0.28 -2.88 -11.78
C TYR A 179 1.22 -3.23 -11.83
N HIS A 180 1.72 -4.01 -10.86
CA HIS A 180 3.13 -4.45 -10.85
C HIS A 180 3.48 -5.37 -12.01
N GLN A 181 2.62 -6.33 -12.35
CA GLN A 181 2.82 -7.18 -13.52
C GLN A 181 2.88 -6.36 -14.82
N GLY A 182 2.08 -5.30 -14.93
CA GLY A 182 2.10 -4.39 -16.06
C GLY A 182 3.44 -3.66 -16.22
N LYS A 183 4.07 -3.23 -15.10
CA LYS A 183 5.42 -2.63 -15.11
C LYS A 183 6.49 -3.58 -15.65
N HIS A 184 6.36 -4.88 -15.38
CA HIS A 184 7.29 -5.91 -15.83
C HIS A 184 6.95 -6.49 -17.22
N GLY A 185 6.04 -5.83 -17.97
CA GLY A 185 5.71 -6.21 -19.35
C GLY A 185 4.68 -7.32 -19.48
N ASN A 186 4.13 -7.83 -18.40
CA ASN A 186 3.05 -8.81 -18.44
C ASN A 186 1.69 -8.09 -18.62
N ARG A 187 1.22 -7.99 -19.87
CA ARG A 187 0.06 -7.19 -20.27
C ARG A 187 -1.09 -8.07 -20.72
N LEU A 188 -1.77 -8.74 -19.78
CA LEU A 188 -2.93 -9.57 -20.13
C LEU A 188 -4.08 -8.81 -20.82
N PHE A 189 -4.21 -7.49 -20.53
CA PHE A 189 -5.30 -6.67 -21.07
C PHE A 189 -4.85 -5.55 -22.00
N ASN A 190 -3.54 -5.38 -22.23
CA ASN A 190 -2.94 -4.35 -23.10
C ASN A 190 -1.93 -5.00 -24.06
N ASP A 191 -2.39 -5.97 -24.84
CA ASP A 191 -1.57 -6.66 -25.88
C ASP A 191 -1.33 -5.81 -27.15
N GLY A 192 -1.88 -4.59 -27.16
CA GLY A 192 -1.81 -3.69 -28.30
C GLY A 192 -2.90 -3.91 -29.36
N SER A 193 -3.76 -4.91 -29.17
CA SER A 193 -4.80 -5.28 -30.14
C SER A 193 -6.15 -4.60 -29.87
N SER A 194 -6.38 -3.99 -28.72
CA SER A 194 -7.64 -3.34 -28.37
C SER A 194 -7.61 -1.84 -28.62
N GLU A 195 -8.68 -1.30 -29.21
CA GLU A 195 -8.90 0.14 -29.39
C GLU A 195 -9.04 0.89 -28.04
N ARG A 196 -9.34 0.20 -26.95
CA ARG A 196 -9.43 0.75 -25.59
C ARG A 196 -8.20 0.37 -24.79
N ARG A 197 -7.32 1.35 -24.61
CA ARG A 197 -6.20 1.24 -23.67
C ARG A 197 -6.69 1.56 -22.26
N ILE A 198 -6.49 0.63 -21.32
CA ILE A 198 -6.64 0.95 -19.91
C ILE A 198 -5.46 1.83 -19.53
N ASP A 199 -5.75 3.00 -18.95
CA ASP A 199 -4.71 3.82 -18.33
C ASP A 199 -4.11 3.03 -17.15
N CYS A 200 -2.81 2.73 -17.25
CA CYS A 200 -2.06 1.93 -16.29
C CYS A 200 -1.35 2.78 -15.23
N SER A 201 -1.79 4.04 -15.02
CA SER A 201 -1.28 4.85 -13.91
C SER A 201 -1.79 4.34 -12.55
N ALA A 202 -1.03 4.61 -11.48
CA ALA A 202 -1.45 4.25 -10.13
C ALA A 202 -2.77 4.93 -9.73
N GLU A 203 -2.95 6.18 -10.19
CA GLU A 203 -4.18 6.97 -9.96
C GLU A 203 -5.39 6.36 -10.69
N SER A 204 -5.19 5.79 -11.88
CA SER A 204 -6.25 5.09 -12.61
C SER A 204 -6.68 3.82 -11.88
N TYR A 205 -5.73 3.02 -11.39
CA TYR A 205 -6.02 1.86 -10.55
C TYR A 205 -6.71 2.26 -9.24
N ALA A 206 -6.28 3.34 -8.59
CA ALA A 206 -6.91 3.86 -7.38
C ALA A 206 -8.38 4.25 -7.61
N ARG A 207 -8.66 4.96 -8.70
CA ARG A 207 -10.05 5.27 -9.10
C ARG A 207 -10.87 4.02 -9.34
N MET A 208 -10.32 3.04 -10.07
CA MET A 208 -11.02 1.76 -10.28
C MET A 208 -11.30 1.05 -8.96
N GLY A 209 -10.39 1.09 -8.00
CA GLY A 209 -10.58 0.53 -6.66
C GLY A 209 -11.79 1.15 -5.95
N GLY A 210 -11.86 2.49 -5.87
CA GLY A 210 -12.97 3.19 -5.27
C GLY A 210 -14.31 2.88 -5.95
N PHE A 211 -14.36 2.90 -7.30
CA PHE A 211 -15.54 2.51 -8.07
C PHE A 211 -15.96 1.06 -7.80
N ASN A 212 -15.00 0.14 -7.78
CA ASN A 212 -15.26 -1.29 -7.55
C ASN A 212 -15.81 -1.54 -6.15
N ALA A 213 -15.25 -0.91 -5.12
CA ALA A 213 -15.72 -1.04 -3.74
C ALA A 213 -17.20 -0.64 -3.61
N LEU A 214 -17.58 0.49 -4.21
CA LEU A 214 -18.98 0.95 -4.16
C LEU A 214 -19.90 0.11 -5.08
N SER A 215 -19.40 -0.43 -6.18
CA SER A 215 -20.20 -1.28 -7.07
C SER A 215 -20.69 -2.57 -6.41
N CYS A 216 -20.02 -3.03 -5.37
CA CYS A 216 -20.46 -4.16 -4.57
C CYS A 216 -21.57 -3.79 -3.58
N LEU A 217 -21.78 -2.49 -3.30
CA LEU A 217 -22.62 -1.99 -2.20
C LEU A 217 -23.82 -1.19 -2.67
N THR A 218 -23.77 -0.64 -3.88
CA THR A 218 -24.89 0.15 -4.47
C THR A 218 -25.05 -0.20 -5.95
N ALA A 219 -26.29 -0.31 -6.38
CA ALA A 219 -26.62 -0.60 -7.77
C ALA A 219 -26.56 0.65 -8.69
N SER A 220 -26.40 1.85 -8.16
CA SER A 220 -26.48 3.11 -8.92
C SER A 220 -25.09 3.65 -9.27
N GLY A 221 -24.76 3.61 -10.57
CA GLY A 221 -23.55 4.30 -11.08
C GLY A 221 -23.53 5.80 -10.81
N ALA A 222 -24.70 6.47 -10.72
CA ALA A 222 -24.79 7.86 -10.35
C ALA A 222 -24.41 8.11 -8.89
N ALA A 223 -24.76 7.21 -7.97
CA ALA A 223 -24.36 7.30 -6.58
C ALA A 223 -22.84 7.11 -6.41
N ILE A 224 -22.23 6.21 -7.18
CA ILE A 224 -20.78 6.00 -7.18
C ILE A 224 -20.05 7.26 -7.68
N GLN A 225 -20.53 7.86 -8.78
CA GLN A 225 -19.94 9.10 -9.30
C GLN A 225 -20.10 10.26 -8.29
N ALA A 226 -21.25 10.38 -7.64
CA ALA A 226 -21.48 11.41 -6.61
C ALA A 226 -20.51 11.25 -5.43
N ALA A 227 -20.23 10.03 -4.99
CA ALA A 227 -19.26 9.73 -3.93
C ALA A 227 -17.84 10.15 -4.33
N HIS A 228 -17.42 9.84 -5.56
CA HIS A 228 -16.14 10.28 -6.12
C HIS A 228 -16.04 11.81 -6.12
N ASP A 229 -17.08 12.50 -6.65
CA ASP A 229 -17.10 13.95 -6.76
C ASP A 229 -17.09 14.64 -5.38
N GLU A 230 -17.76 14.04 -4.38
CA GLU A 230 -17.71 14.52 -3.00
C GLU A 230 -16.31 14.39 -2.42
N ALA A 231 -15.68 13.21 -2.54
CA ALA A 231 -14.32 12.98 -2.06
C ALA A 231 -13.31 13.93 -2.72
N GLN A 232 -13.48 14.21 -4.02
CA GLN A 232 -12.63 15.15 -4.75
C GLN A 232 -12.85 16.59 -4.29
N ARG A 233 -14.09 17.04 -4.15
CA ARG A 233 -14.41 18.41 -3.67
C ARG A 233 -13.87 18.68 -2.27
N ASN A 234 -13.84 17.67 -1.42
CA ASN A 234 -13.33 17.75 -0.05
C ASN A 234 -11.79 17.63 0.02
N GLY A 235 -11.11 17.48 -1.11
CA GLY A 235 -9.65 17.29 -1.14
C GLY A 235 -9.16 15.93 -0.60
N TRP A 236 -10.06 14.97 -0.44
CA TRP A 236 -9.73 13.66 0.15
C TRP A 236 -8.96 12.73 -0.79
N LEU A 237 -8.84 13.07 -2.07
CA LEU A 237 -8.07 12.31 -3.07
C LEU A 237 -6.67 12.89 -3.32
N GLU A 238 -6.31 13.98 -2.63
CA GLU A 238 -5.00 14.62 -2.70
C GLU A 238 -4.01 13.91 -1.76
N ARG A 239 -2.71 13.96 -2.11
CA ARG A 239 -1.64 13.33 -1.32
C ARG A 239 -1.13 14.23 -0.20
#